data_beeca02057ea5610e6372599a68f1b6a
#
_entry.id   beeca02057ea5610e6372599a68f1b6a
#
_cell.length_a   1.000
_cell.length_b   1.000
_cell.length_c   1.000
_cell.angle_alpha   90.00
_cell.angle_beta   90.00
_cell.angle_gamma   90.00
#
_symmetry.space_group_name_H-M   'P 1'
#
loop_
_entity.id
_entity.type
_entity.pdbx_description
1 polymer ?
#
loop_
_entity_poly.entity_id
_entity_poly.type
_entity_poly.pdbx_seq_one_letter_code
_entity_poly.pdbx_strand_id
1 'polypeptide(L)'
;IIKYKRKSGGRLFNIYSEDNLPIQSFSKEVRKIIFKGQFYYDIETSAPTILQQLSIKYFNYDMPKVRYYIQNKEYYRNLLVENVGLTYKEAKSFLTAIFFGASLNDNFFLEGSSSFSKLYGVSKIREIMEKVPLVVDLYVELREFIKKYGKYLKEKNVKKGKDGKLYLHNSRGASKEVDLNNWNNAKAILFQYFGVESQILDCLIKKYQHSLLLFDGFISKEDI
;
A
#
# COMPACT_ATOMS: atom_id res chain seq x y z
N ILE A 1 26.65 -1.79 12.70
CA ILE A 1 25.53 -0.86 12.98
C ILE A 1 24.79 -0.62 11.68
N ILE A 2 23.47 -0.89 11.66
CA ILE A 2 22.66 -0.65 10.47
C ILE A 2 22.12 0.77 10.53
N LYS A 3 22.43 1.56 9.50
CA LYS A 3 21.98 2.95 9.37
C LYS A 3 20.81 3.03 8.38
N TYR A 4 19.84 3.87 8.69
CA TYR A 4 18.66 4.10 7.85
C TYR A 4 18.57 5.57 7.44
N LYS A 5 18.13 5.81 6.19
CA LYS A 5 17.83 7.14 5.66
C LYS A 5 16.38 7.22 5.24
N ARG A 6 15.70 8.31 5.58
CA ARG A 6 14.35 8.58 5.06
C ARG A 6 14.45 8.99 3.60
N LYS A 7 13.62 8.36 2.77
CA LYS A 7 13.41 8.75 1.36
C LYS A 7 12.04 9.39 1.17
N SER A 8 11.71 9.74 -0.06
CA SER A 8 10.40 10.30 -0.42
C SER A 8 9.26 9.41 0.14
N GLY A 9 8.23 10.03 0.68
CA GLY A 9 7.14 9.32 1.35
C GLY A 9 7.36 9.03 2.83
N GLY A 10 8.56 9.27 3.38
CA GLY A 10 8.88 9.10 4.80
C GLY A 10 9.38 7.72 5.19
N ARG A 11 9.38 6.74 4.29
CA ARG A 11 9.91 5.40 4.54
C ARG A 11 11.41 5.43 4.85
N LEU A 12 11.81 4.59 5.79
CA LEU A 12 13.21 4.36 6.14
C LEU A 12 13.81 3.30 5.22
N PHE A 13 14.90 3.67 4.56
CA PHE A 13 15.69 2.77 3.73
C PHE A 13 17.07 2.57 4.36
N ASN A 14 17.53 1.34 4.34
CA ASN A 14 18.88 1.00 4.74
C ASN A 14 19.89 1.78 3.88
N ILE A 15 20.89 2.38 4.51
CA ILE A 15 21.97 3.04 3.80
C ILE A 15 23.01 1.99 3.47
N TYR A 16 23.24 1.78 2.17
CA TYR A 16 24.33 0.93 1.72
C TYR A 16 25.66 1.67 1.88
N SER A 17 26.60 1.06 2.56
CA SER A 17 28.01 1.41 2.59
C SER A 17 28.80 0.14 2.85
N GLU A 18 30.13 0.20 2.72
CA GLU A 18 31.00 -0.96 2.99
C GLU A 18 30.78 -1.55 4.39
N ASP A 19 30.43 -0.71 5.35
CA ASP A 19 30.18 -1.08 6.75
C ASP A 19 28.69 -1.39 7.07
N ASN A 20 27.78 -1.32 6.09
CA ASN A 20 26.34 -1.49 6.30
C ASN A 20 25.76 -2.57 5.40
N LEU A 21 25.24 -3.63 6.01
CA LEU A 21 24.54 -4.69 5.29
C LEU A 21 23.20 -4.19 4.72
N PRO A 22 22.92 -4.40 3.42
CA PRO A 22 21.67 -4.00 2.78
C PRO A 22 20.52 -4.97 3.11
N ILE A 23 20.18 -5.14 4.39
CA ILE A 23 19.24 -6.17 4.88
C ILE A 23 17.88 -6.10 4.17
N GLN A 24 17.38 -4.90 3.91
CA GLN A 24 16.11 -4.73 3.21
C GLN A 24 16.14 -5.22 1.75
N SER A 25 17.33 -5.29 1.15
CA SER A 25 17.53 -5.77 -0.23
C SER A 25 17.70 -7.29 -0.33
N PHE A 26 17.92 -7.96 0.79
CA PHE A 26 18.05 -9.42 0.80
C PHE A 26 16.72 -10.12 0.54
N SER A 27 16.76 -11.26 -0.14
CA SER A 27 15.58 -12.11 -0.28
C SER A 27 15.09 -12.60 1.09
N LYS A 28 13.84 -13.03 1.16
CA LYS A 28 13.26 -13.56 2.40
C LYS A 28 14.03 -14.78 2.91
N GLU A 29 14.52 -15.61 2.00
CA GLU A 29 15.30 -16.82 2.30
C GLU A 29 16.65 -16.47 2.92
N VAL A 30 17.36 -15.50 2.34
CA VAL A 30 18.65 -15.01 2.89
C VAL A 30 18.44 -14.40 4.26
N ARG A 31 17.39 -13.58 4.44
CA ARG A 31 17.06 -13.01 5.75
C ARG A 31 16.77 -14.09 6.81
N LYS A 32 16.05 -15.16 6.45
CA LYS A 32 15.78 -16.28 7.36
C LYS A 32 17.06 -17.00 7.84
N ILE A 33 18.09 -17.07 6.97
CA ILE A 33 19.38 -17.67 7.33
C ILE A 33 20.15 -16.74 8.29
N ILE A 34 20.28 -15.45 7.94
CA ILE A 34 21.05 -14.46 8.72
C ILE A 34 20.43 -14.26 10.11
N PHE A 35 19.09 -14.23 10.19
CA PHE A 35 18.37 -13.98 11.43
C PHE A 35 17.69 -15.23 11.99
N LYS A 36 18.33 -16.40 11.81
CA LYS A 36 17.85 -17.67 12.39
C LYS A 36 17.67 -17.53 13.90
N GLY A 37 16.48 -17.92 14.39
CA GLY A 37 16.13 -17.81 15.82
C GLY A 37 15.64 -16.43 16.25
N GLN A 38 15.38 -15.50 15.29
CA GLN A 38 14.72 -14.24 15.57
C GLN A 38 13.29 -14.24 15.03
N PHE A 39 12.45 -13.38 15.58
CA PHE A 39 11.04 -13.24 15.24
C PHE A 39 10.84 -12.22 14.15
N TYR A 40 10.01 -12.55 13.15
CA TYR A 40 9.65 -11.67 12.04
C TYR A 40 8.22 -11.15 12.24
N TYR A 41 8.09 -9.86 12.35
CA TYR A 41 6.81 -9.16 12.47
C TYR A 41 6.52 -8.37 11.20
N ASP A 42 5.31 -8.54 10.69
CA ASP A 42 4.80 -7.82 9.51
C ASP A 42 3.50 -7.11 9.90
N ILE A 43 3.26 -5.93 9.33
CA ILE A 43 1.99 -5.24 9.53
C ILE A 43 0.95 -5.91 8.64
N GLU A 44 0.20 -6.82 9.24
CA GLU A 44 -0.81 -7.58 8.54
C GLU A 44 -1.93 -6.66 8.02
N THR A 45 -2.33 -6.85 6.75
CA THR A 45 -3.38 -6.06 6.11
C THR A 45 -3.20 -4.53 6.23
N SER A 46 -1.95 -4.06 6.23
CA SER A 46 -1.63 -2.63 6.45
C SER A 46 -2.38 -1.69 5.51
N ALA A 47 -2.40 -1.98 4.20
CA ALA A 47 -3.03 -1.10 3.22
C ALA A 47 -4.55 -0.93 3.44
N PRO A 48 -5.38 -1.98 3.50
CA PRO A 48 -6.81 -1.80 3.75
C PRO A 48 -7.09 -1.15 5.11
N THR A 49 -6.36 -1.53 6.16
CA THR A 49 -6.55 -0.96 7.51
C THR A 49 -6.25 0.54 7.53
N ILE A 50 -5.13 0.97 6.95
CA ILE A 50 -4.76 2.38 6.90
C ILE A 50 -5.79 3.18 6.07
N LEU A 51 -6.23 2.66 4.92
CA LEU A 51 -7.22 3.35 4.08
C LEU A 51 -8.56 3.48 4.80
N GLN A 52 -9.01 2.45 5.51
CA GLN A 52 -10.23 2.50 6.32
C GLN A 52 -10.11 3.57 7.43
N GLN A 53 -9.00 3.59 8.16
CA GLN A 53 -8.77 4.59 9.22
C GLN A 53 -8.71 6.02 8.66
N LEU A 54 -8.13 6.22 7.47
CA LEU A 54 -8.16 7.51 6.79
C LEU A 54 -9.59 7.91 6.38
N SER A 55 -10.41 6.95 5.95
CA SER A 55 -11.81 7.21 5.60
C SER A 55 -12.63 7.62 6.83
N ILE A 56 -12.46 6.92 7.94
CA ILE A 56 -13.11 7.28 9.22
C ILE A 56 -12.67 8.69 9.64
N LYS A 57 -11.35 8.93 9.66
CA LYS A 57 -10.76 10.19 10.13
C LYS A 57 -11.24 11.42 9.34
N TYR A 58 -11.30 11.32 8.02
CA TYR A 58 -11.55 12.47 7.16
C TYR A 58 -13.01 12.60 6.69
N PHE A 59 -13.77 11.50 6.73
CA PHE A 59 -15.12 11.47 6.16
C PHE A 59 -16.17 10.84 7.08
N ASN A 60 -15.77 10.37 8.27
CA ASN A 60 -16.62 9.63 9.19
C ASN A 60 -17.34 8.45 8.51
N TYR A 61 -16.63 7.74 7.63
CA TYR A 61 -17.12 6.62 6.85
C TYR A 61 -16.29 5.36 7.05
N ASP A 62 -16.92 4.30 7.58
CA ASP A 62 -16.27 3.07 8.02
C ASP A 62 -15.83 2.11 6.89
N MET A 63 -16.23 2.35 5.65
CA MET A 63 -15.92 1.47 4.52
C MET A 63 -16.27 0.00 4.81
N PRO A 64 -17.55 -0.39 4.88
CA PRO A 64 -17.98 -1.72 5.32
C PRO A 64 -17.43 -2.88 4.47
N LYS A 65 -17.21 -2.69 3.16
CA LYS A 65 -16.63 -3.72 2.29
C LYS A 65 -15.14 -3.91 2.57
N VAL A 66 -14.41 -2.83 2.82
CA VAL A 66 -13.00 -2.89 3.23
C VAL A 66 -12.88 -3.53 4.62
N ARG A 67 -13.73 -3.18 5.58
CA ARG A 67 -13.77 -3.82 6.89
C ARG A 67 -14.02 -5.33 6.79
N TYR A 68 -15.00 -5.74 5.98
CA TYR A 68 -15.27 -7.15 5.75
C TYR A 68 -14.07 -7.87 5.11
N TYR A 69 -13.41 -7.23 4.15
CA TYR A 69 -12.16 -7.77 3.57
C TYR A 69 -11.06 -7.97 4.61
N ILE A 70 -10.83 -7.00 5.50
CA ILE A 70 -9.80 -7.10 6.54
C ILE A 70 -10.01 -8.36 7.40
N GLN A 71 -11.27 -8.66 7.73
CA GLN A 71 -11.63 -9.82 8.54
C GLN A 71 -11.62 -11.14 7.76
N ASN A 72 -11.81 -11.10 6.43
CA ASN A 72 -12.05 -12.26 5.58
C ASN A 72 -11.11 -12.32 4.36
N LYS A 73 -9.87 -11.82 4.47
CA LYS A 73 -8.93 -11.70 3.34
C LYS A 73 -8.66 -13.00 2.60
N GLU A 74 -8.59 -14.13 3.35
CA GLU A 74 -8.36 -15.45 2.76
C GLU A 74 -9.56 -15.91 1.94
N TYR A 75 -10.78 -15.64 2.39
CA TYR A 75 -11.99 -15.90 1.65
C TYR A 75 -12.02 -15.19 0.28
N TYR A 76 -11.65 -13.89 0.25
CA TYR A 76 -11.53 -13.16 -1.02
C TYR A 76 -10.50 -13.76 -1.98
N ARG A 77 -9.35 -14.22 -1.45
CA ARG A 77 -8.31 -14.87 -2.26
C ARG A 77 -8.80 -16.18 -2.83
N ASN A 78 -9.43 -17.01 -2.00
CA ASN A 78 -9.97 -18.31 -2.41
C ASN A 78 -11.08 -18.14 -3.45
N LEU A 79 -11.96 -17.15 -3.33
CA LEU A 79 -12.96 -16.86 -4.38
C LEU A 79 -12.32 -16.59 -5.75
N LEU A 80 -11.22 -15.85 -5.80
CA LEU A 80 -10.48 -15.60 -7.05
C LEU A 80 -9.78 -16.86 -7.58
N VAL A 81 -9.27 -17.70 -6.70
CA VAL A 81 -8.66 -18.99 -7.08
C VAL A 81 -9.70 -19.94 -7.65
N GLU A 82 -10.80 -20.15 -6.93
CA GLU A 82 -11.83 -21.15 -7.24
C GLU A 82 -12.70 -20.76 -8.45
N ASN A 83 -13.11 -19.49 -8.53
CA ASN A 83 -14.08 -19.06 -9.56
C ASN A 83 -13.40 -18.54 -10.84
N VAL A 84 -12.15 -18.11 -10.74
CA VAL A 84 -11.44 -17.43 -11.86
C VAL A 84 -10.16 -18.16 -12.26
N GLY A 85 -9.70 -19.12 -11.46
CA GLY A 85 -8.50 -19.91 -11.73
C GLY A 85 -7.19 -19.12 -11.59
N LEU A 86 -7.17 -18.07 -10.76
CA LEU A 86 -5.91 -17.41 -10.39
C LEU A 86 -5.14 -18.31 -9.42
N THR A 87 -3.82 -18.23 -9.46
CA THR A 87 -3.00 -18.75 -8.36
C THR A 87 -3.22 -17.91 -7.10
N TYR A 88 -2.99 -18.46 -5.92
CA TYR A 88 -3.10 -17.73 -4.65
C TYR A 88 -2.21 -16.48 -4.62
N LYS A 89 -1.00 -16.55 -5.21
CA LYS A 89 -0.08 -15.42 -5.33
C LYS A 89 -0.64 -14.31 -6.23
N GLU A 90 -1.25 -14.69 -7.35
CA GLU A 90 -1.90 -13.72 -8.25
C GLU A 90 -3.11 -13.09 -7.59
N ALA A 91 -3.97 -13.86 -6.92
CA ALA A 91 -5.11 -13.36 -6.17
C ALA A 91 -4.68 -12.33 -5.09
N LYS A 92 -3.62 -12.64 -4.33
CA LYS A 92 -3.03 -11.69 -3.37
C LYS A 92 -2.54 -10.42 -4.05
N SER A 93 -1.79 -10.54 -5.14
CA SER A 93 -1.23 -9.40 -5.88
C SER A 93 -2.34 -8.54 -6.49
N PHE A 94 -3.37 -9.16 -7.04
CA PHE A 94 -4.53 -8.51 -7.61
C PHE A 94 -5.28 -7.67 -6.56
N LEU A 95 -5.63 -8.26 -5.42
CA LEU A 95 -6.32 -7.56 -4.33
C LEU A 95 -5.44 -6.42 -3.77
N THR A 96 -4.15 -6.65 -3.60
CA THR A 96 -3.22 -5.60 -3.15
C THR A 96 -3.20 -4.40 -4.11
N ALA A 97 -3.19 -4.67 -5.41
CA ALA A 97 -3.15 -3.60 -6.42
C ALA A 97 -4.45 -2.77 -6.44
N ILE A 98 -5.62 -3.37 -6.15
CA ILE A 98 -6.89 -2.65 -5.98
C ILE A 98 -6.77 -1.60 -4.86
N PHE A 99 -6.18 -1.94 -3.71
CA PHE A 99 -5.98 -1.00 -2.61
C PHE A 99 -5.07 0.17 -2.99
N PHE A 100 -4.16 -0.02 -3.93
CA PHE A 100 -3.30 1.04 -4.46
C PHE A 100 -3.85 1.72 -5.72
N GLY A 101 -5.15 1.53 -6.00
CA GLY A 101 -5.88 2.27 -7.03
C GLY A 101 -5.77 1.73 -8.43
N ALA A 102 -5.36 0.46 -8.60
CA ALA A 102 -5.43 -0.20 -9.90
C ALA A 102 -6.90 -0.27 -10.37
N SER A 103 -7.12 -0.06 -11.66
CA SER A 103 -8.46 -0.02 -12.24
C SER A 103 -8.86 -1.36 -12.83
N LEU A 104 -10.08 -1.81 -12.56
CA LEU A 104 -10.75 -2.94 -13.21
C LEU A 104 -11.40 -2.50 -14.54
N ASN A 105 -10.69 -1.70 -15.33
CA ASN A 105 -11.21 -1.27 -16.63
C ASN A 105 -10.99 -2.38 -17.67
N ASP A 106 -12.02 -2.82 -18.31
CA ASP A 106 -12.02 -3.82 -19.39
C ASP A 106 -11.69 -3.20 -20.75
N ASN A 107 -11.64 -1.88 -20.87
CA ASN A 107 -11.35 -1.20 -22.12
C ASN A 107 -9.82 -1.13 -22.36
N PHE A 108 -9.33 -2.07 -23.17
CA PHE A 108 -7.93 -2.19 -23.53
C PHE A 108 -7.39 -0.98 -24.34
N PHE A 109 -8.27 -0.28 -25.05
CA PHE A 109 -7.90 0.79 -26.00
C PHE A 109 -7.86 2.20 -25.38
N LEU A 110 -8.31 2.36 -24.14
CA LEU A 110 -8.18 3.65 -23.48
C LEU A 110 -6.72 3.87 -23.05
N GLU A 111 -6.14 4.98 -23.45
CA GLU A 111 -4.88 5.47 -22.92
C GLU A 111 -4.92 5.46 -21.37
N GLY A 112 -4.00 4.76 -20.74
CA GLY A 112 -4.05 4.50 -19.30
C GLY A 112 -4.87 3.29 -18.91
N SER A 113 -5.18 2.37 -19.84
CA SER A 113 -5.74 1.06 -19.55
C SER A 113 -4.95 0.42 -18.41
N SER A 114 -5.69 -0.13 -17.46
CA SER A 114 -5.15 -0.59 -16.17
C SER A 114 -4.02 -1.58 -16.37
N SER A 115 -3.06 -1.54 -15.45
CA SER A 115 -2.04 -2.59 -15.34
C SER A 115 -2.63 -4.00 -15.27
N PHE A 116 -3.87 -4.16 -14.82
CA PHE A 116 -4.57 -5.43 -14.76
C PHE A 116 -4.92 -6.00 -16.12
N SER A 117 -5.48 -5.21 -17.04
CA SER A 117 -5.78 -5.70 -18.39
C SER A 117 -4.52 -6.11 -19.15
N LYS A 118 -3.39 -5.46 -18.85
CA LYS A 118 -2.07 -5.85 -19.40
C LYS A 118 -1.52 -7.15 -18.80
N LEU A 119 -1.75 -7.40 -17.50
CA LEU A 119 -1.23 -8.57 -16.79
C LEU A 119 -2.11 -9.80 -16.95
N TYR A 120 -3.42 -9.65 -16.90
CA TYR A 120 -4.38 -10.75 -16.85
C TYR A 120 -5.24 -10.89 -18.12
N GLY A 121 -5.22 -9.89 -19.00
CA GLY A 121 -6.09 -9.81 -20.18
C GLY A 121 -7.50 -9.29 -19.84
N VAL A 122 -8.17 -8.73 -20.83
CA VAL A 122 -9.53 -8.16 -20.69
C VAL A 122 -10.56 -9.23 -20.34
N SER A 123 -10.45 -10.43 -20.95
CA SER A 123 -11.36 -11.56 -20.67
C SER A 123 -11.34 -11.98 -19.21
N LYS A 124 -10.15 -12.04 -18.60
CA LYS A 124 -10.00 -12.41 -17.20
C LYS A 124 -10.57 -11.34 -16.26
N ILE A 125 -10.46 -10.07 -16.60
CA ILE A 125 -11.08 -8.99 -15.83
C ILE A 125 -12.60 -9.08 -15.89
N ARG A 126 -13.19 -9.33 -17.06
CA ARG A 126 -14.63 -9.57 -17.20
C ARG A 126 -15.09 -10.77 -16.37
N GLU A 127 -14.36 -11.86 -16.46
CA GLU A 127 -14.64 -13.06 -15.65
C GLU A 127 -14.65 -12.77 -14.15
N ILE A 128 -13.71 -11.97 -13.64
CA ILE A 128 -13.69 -11.54 -12.24
C ILE A 128 -14.92 -10.69 -11.90
N MET A 129 -15.26 -9.74 -12.77
CA MET A 129 -16.43 -8.87 -12.55
C MET A 129 -17.76 -9.66 -12.54
N GLU A 130 -17.89 -10.70 -13.35
CA GLU A 130 -19.09 -11.52 -13.44
C GLU A 130 -19.17 -12.55 -12.31
N LYS A 131 -18.06 -13.23 -12.00
CA LYS A 131 -18.07 -14.40 -11.09
C LYS A 131 -17.79 -14.06 -9.63
N VAL A 132 -17.17 -12.89 -9.34
CA VAL A 132 -16.76 -12.53 -7.98
C VAL A 132 -17.31 -11.15 -7.56
N PRO A 133 -18.63 -11.00 -7.39
CA PRO A 133 -19.28 -9.73 -7.09
C PRO A 133 -18.75 -9.08 -5.80
N LEU A 134 -18.32 -9.86 -4.80
CA LEU A 134 -17.70 -9.30 -3.58
C LEU A 134 -16.43 -8.50 -3.86
N VAL A 135 -15.63 -8.91 -4.85
CA VAL A 135 -14.43 -8.17 -5.26
C VAL A 135 -14.81 -6.89 -6.00
N VAL A 136 -15.91 -6.94 -6.78
CA VAL A 136 -16.45 -5.75 -7.46
C VAL A 136 -16.95 -4.73 -6.44
N ASP A 137 -17.71 -5.17 -5.44
CA ASP A 137 -18.21 -4.31 -4.35
C ASP A 137 -17.05 -3.63 -3.60
N LEU A 138 -16.03 -4.41 -3.23
CA LEU A 138 -14.81 -3.89 -2.60
C LEU A 138 -14.12 -2.84 -3.49
N TYR A 139 -14.00 -3.14 -4.78
CA TYR A 139 -13.39 -2.24 -5.75
C TYR A 139 -14.18 -0.92 -5.89
N VAL A 140 -15.51 -0.98 -5.99
CA VAL A 140 -16.35 0.21 -6.11
C VAL A 140 -16.19 1.12 -4.88
N GLU A 141 -16.31 0.56 -3.68
CA GLU A 141 -16.12 1.33 -2.43
C GLU A 141 -14.73 1.99 -2.37
N LEU A 142 -13.67 1.26 -2.72
CA LEU A 142 -12.31 1.81 -2.76
C LEU A 142 -12.16 2.91 -3.81
N ARG A 143 -12.75 2.77 -4.98
CA ARG A 143 -12.71 3.79 -6.05
C ARG A 143 -13.39 5.08 -5.64
N GLU A 144 -14.52 4.99 -4.98
CA GLU A 144 -15.22 6.16 -4.43
C GLU A 144 -14.37 6.88 -3.36
N PHE A 145 -13.81 6.11 -2.43
CA PHE A 145 -12.89 6.65 -1.44
C PHE A 145 -11.67 7.30 -2.08
N ILE A 146 -11.00 6.63 -3.02
CA ILE A 146 -9.83 7.14 -3.75
C ILE A 146 -10.15 8.46 -4.46
N LYS A 147 -11.31 8.55 -5.10
CA LYS A 147 -11.77 9.78 -5.77
C LYS A 147 -11.99 10.91 -4.75
N LYS A 148 -12.74 10.63 -3.68
CA LYS A 148 -13.09 11.59 -2.64
C LYS A 148 -11.87 12.09 -1.87
N TYR A 149 -11.01 11.17 -1.41
CA TYR A 149 -9.82 11.51 -0.65
C TYR A 149 -8.75 12.17 -1.51
N GLY A 150 -8.58 11.72 -2.75
CA GLY A 150 -7.68 12.38 -3.71
C GLY A 150 -8.06 13.84 -3.99
N LYS A 151 -9.36 14.14 -4.12
CA LYS A 151 -9.87 15.52 -4.22
C LYS A 151 -9.54 16.31 -2.95
N TYR A 152 -9.83 15.77 -1.78
CA TYR A 152 -9.50 16.38 -0.49
C TYR A 152 -8.00 16.72 -0.39
N LEU A 153 -7.12 15.77 -0.75
CA LEU A 153 -5.67 15.98 -0.72
C LEU A 153 -5.23 17.10 -1.67
N LYS A 154 -5.79 17.13 -2.87
CA LYS A 154 -5.53 18.21 -3.86
C LYS A 154 -5.85 19.59 -3.29
N GLU A 155 -6.96 19.72 -2.59
CA GLU A 155 -7.47 20.99 -2.06
C GLU A 155 -6.82 21.40 -0.73
N LYS A 156 -6.50 20.46 0.14
CA LYS A 156 -6.11 20.74 1.54
C LYS A 156 -4.63 20.48 1.84
N ASN A 157 -4.00 19.53 1.15
CA ASN A 157 -2.64 19.10 1.47
C ASN A 157 -1.58 19.55 0.46
N VAL A 158 -1.99 20.18 -0.64
CA VAL A 158 -1.06 20.80 -1.60
C VAL A 158 -0.76 22.23 -1.16
N LYS A 159 0.51 22.57 -1.07
CA LYS A 159 0.98 23.93 -0.69
C LYS A 159 2.04 24.40 -1.69
N LYS A 160 2.09 25.71 -1.89
CA LYS A 160 3.12 26.35 -2.70
C LYS A 160 4.40 26.49 -1.90
N GLY A 161 5.51 26.00 -2.45
CA GLY A 161 6.84 26.15 -1.88
C GLY A 161 7.43 27.54 -2.12
N LYS A 162 8.55 27.85 -1.48
CA LYS A 162 9.31 29.11 -1.67
C LYS A 162 9.86 29.27 -3.09
N ASP A 163 10.09 28.14 -3.77
CA ASP A 163 10.51 28.06 -5.18
C ASP A 163 9.38 28.23 -6.19
N GLY A 164 8.16 28.49 -5.71
CA GLY A 164 6.97 28.66 -6.54
C GLY A 164 6.30 27.37 -6.99
N LYS A 165 6.90 26.21 -6.74
CA LYS A 165 6.36 24.90 -7.07
C LYS A 165 5.30 24.44 -6.08
N LEU A 166 4.48 23.46 -6.50
CA LEU A 166 3.43 22.89 -5.68
C LEU A 166 3.90 21.55 -5.06
N TYR A 167 3.64 21.38 -3.78
CA TYR A 167 4.05 20.21 -3.02
C TYR A 167 2.88 19.59 -2.28
N LEU A 168 2.68 18.28 -2.47
CA LEU A 168 1.81 17.48 -1.63
C LEU A 168 2.58 17.09 -0.36
N HIS A 169 1.99 17.33 0.81
CA HIS A 169 2.55 16.94 2.10
C HIS A 169 1.81 15.72 2.67
N ASN A 170 2.54 14.79 3.26
CA ASN A 170 1.94 13.66 3.97
C ASN A 170 1.98 13.84 5.50
N SER A 171 1.37 12.90 6.24
CA SER A 171 1.26 12.94 7.69
C SER A 171 2.62 12.92 8.41
N ARG A 172 3.68 12.51 7.73
CA ARG A 172 5.06 12.46 8.25
C ARG A 172 5.85 13.76 8.02
N GLY A 173 5.24 14.74 7.35
CA GLY A 173 5.89 15.98 6.93
C GLY A 173 6.79 15.84 5.69
N ALA A 174 6.82 14.68 5.05
CA ALA A 174 7.49 14.54 3.76
C ALA A 174 6.72 15.30 2.68
N SER A 175 7.45 15.87 1.72
CA SER A 175 6.91 16.65 0.61
C SER A 175 7.24 15.99 -0.71
N LYS A 176 6.30 16.04 -1.66
CA LYS A 176 6.47 15.57 -3.02
C LYS A 176 5.97 16.64 -3.98
N GLU A 177 6.82 17.06 -4.93
CA GLU A 177 6.42 17.96 -6.01
C GLU A 177 5.29 17.33 -6.81
N VAL A 178 4.25 18.13 -7.14
CA VAL A 178 3.07 17.70 -7.87
C VAL A 178 2.69 18.72 -8.95
N ASP A 179 2.19 18.20 -10.07
CA ASP A 179 1.54 18.96 -11.11
C ASP A 179 0.03 18.74 -11.01
N LEU A 180 -0.74 19.82 -10.80
CA LEU A 180 -2.20 19.74 -10.67
C LEU A 180 -2.90 19.41 -12.00
N ASN A 181 -2.26 19.64 -13.15
CA ASN A 181 -2.78 19.26 -14.45
C ASN A 181 -2.67 17.75 -14.69
N ASN A 182 -1.62 17.13 -14.10
CA ASN A 182 -1.37 15.68 -14.15
C ASN A 182 -1.65 15.02 -12.80
N TRP A 183 -2.64 15.52 -12.06
CA TRP A 183 -2.98 14.98 -10.75
C TRP A 183 -3.46 13.54 -10.83
N ASN A 184 -2.89 12.66 -10.00
CA ASN A 184 -3.27 11.26 -9.89
C ASN A 184 -3.66 10.93 -8.44
N ASN A 185 -4.94 10.68 -8.21
CA ASN A 185 -5.49 10.35 -6.88
C ASN A 185 -4.80 9.15 -6.24
N ALA A 186 -4.57 8.06 -6.99
CA ALA A 186 -3.95 6.86 -6.47
C ALA A 186 -2.51 7.10 -6.00
N LYS A 187 -1.72 7.85 -6.79
CA LYS A 187 -0.34 8.24 -6.41
C LYS A 187 -0.32 9.16 -5.18
N ALA A 188 -1.30 10.05 -5.05
CA ALA A 188 -1.42 10.94 -3.91
C ALA A 188 -1.75 10.16 -2.63
N ILE A 189 -2.69 9.22 -2.72
CA ILE A 189 -3.07 8.36 -1.59
C ILE A 189 -1.94 7.42 -1.19
N LEU A 190 -1.23 6.82 -2.15
CA LEU A 190 -0.06 5.99 -1.87
C LEU A 190 1.02 6.77 -1.12
N PHE A 191 1.21 8.06 -1.45
CA PHE A 191 2.14 8.92 -0.73
C PHE A 191 1.68 9.20 0.72
N GLN A 192 0.37 9.36 0.95
CA GLN A 192 -0.20 9.45 2.32
C GLN A 192 -0.04 8.14 3.09
N TYR A 193 -0.36 7.02 2.44
CA TYR A 193 -0.20 5.68 3.02
C TYR A 193 1.22 5.46 3.54
N PHE A 194 2.25 5.77 2.75
CA PHE A 194 3.65 5.66 3.19
C PHE A 194 3.99 6.53 4.40
N GLY A 195 3.37 7.71 4.50
CA GLY A 195 3.51 8.57 5.67
C GLY A 195 2.97 7.92 6.94
N VAL A 196 1.77 7.35 6.88
CA VAL A 196 1.11 6.68 8.02
C VAL A 196 1.84 5.38 8.38
N GLU A 197 2.14 4.53 7.40
CA GLU A 197 2.91 3.29 7.61
C GLU A 197 4.25 3.58 8.31
N SER A 198 4.97 4.61 7.87
CA SER A 198 6.22 5.03 8.48
C SER A 198 6.07 5.53 9.92
N GLN A 199 4.94 6.17 10.26
CA GLN A 199 4.64 6.56 11.64
C GLN A 199 4.39 5.35 12.53
N ILE A 200 3.65 4.35 12.03
CA ILE A 200 3.40 3.09 12.75
C ILE A 200 4.72 2.38 13.05
N LEU A 201 5.57 2.24 12.02
CA LEU A 201 6.89 1.61 12.19
C LEU A 201 7.78 2.36 13.18
N ASP A 202 7.77 3.70 13.19
CA ASP A 202 8.51 4.47 14.18
C ASP A 202 8.01 4.24 15.61
N CYS A 203 6.70 4.10 15.80
CA CYS A 203 6.13 3.78 17.12
C CYS A 203 6.56 2.37 17.57
N LEU A 204 6.52 1.41 16.67
CA LEU A 204 6.94 0.03 16.95
C LEU A 204 8.42 -0.05 17.33
N ILE A 205 9.31 0.63 16.58
CA ILE A 205 10.75 0.64 16.89
C ILE A 205 11.05 1.30 18.24
N LYS A 206 10.35 2.40 18.56
CA LYS A 206 10.51 3.05 19.87
C LYS A 206 10.09 2.12 21.01
N LYS A 207 9.07 1.31 20.78
CA LYS A 207 8.60 0.33 21.77
C LYS A 207 9.53 -0.87 21.89
N TYR A 208 10.09 -1.32 20.75
CA TYR A 208 10.94 -2.51 20.64
C TYR A 208 12.34 -2.12 20.16
N GLN A 209 13.14 -1.57 21.08
CA GLN A 209 14.40 -0.86 20.80
C GLN A 209 15.48 -1.68 20.08
N HIS A 210 15.45 -3.01 20.16
CA HIS A 210 16.44 -3.91 19.54
C HIS A 210 16.00 -4.51 18.21
N SER A 211 15.02 -3.91 17.55
CA SER A 211 14.44 -4.42 16.32
C SER A 211 15.10 -3.84 15.08
N LEU A 212 15.19 -4.66 14.03
CA LEU A 212 15.67 -4.27 12.70
C LEU A 212 14.50 -4.00 11.77
N LEU A 213 14.48 -2.84 11.13
CA LEU A 213 13.43 -2.47 10.20
C LEU A 213 13.50 -3.22 8.88
N LEU A 214 12.36 -3.72 8.47
CA LEU A 214 12.03 -4.07 7.09
C LEU A 214 11.17 -2.96 6.47
N PHE A 215 10.70 -3.15 5.22
CA PHE A 215 9.88 -2.13 4.54
C PHE A 215 8.49 -1.97 5.18
N ASP A 216 7.87 -3.06 5.59
CA ASP A 216 6.49 -3.21 6.06
C ASP A 216 6.39 -3.94 7.40
N GLY A 217 7.56 -4.17 8.04
CA GLY A 217 7.65 -4.88 9.30
C GLY A 217 9.00 -4.69 9.98
N PHE A 218 9.34 -5.58 10.90
CA PHE A 218 10.61 -5.58 11.61
C PHE A 218 11.00 -6.98 12.08
N ILE A 219 12.27 -7.14 12.44
CA ILE A 219 12.82 -8.36 13.03
C ILE A 219 13.19 -8.05 14.47
N SER A 220 12.78 -8.87 15.42
CA SER A 220 13.10 -8.75 16.84
C SER A 220 13.82 -10.00 17.36
N LYS A 221 14.66 -9.82 18.37
CA LYS A 221 15.24 -10.94 19.15
C LYS A 221 14.25 -11.50 20.17
N GLU A 222 13.27 -10.72 20.55
CA GLU A 222 12.25 -11.05 21.55
C GLU A 222 10.94 -11.39 20.86
N ASP A 223 10.22 -12.37 21.40
CA ASP A 223 8.82 -12.62 21.06
C ASP A 223 7.97 -11.53 21.71
N ILE A 224 7.01 -10.93 20.93
CA ILE A 224 6.31 -9.71 21.33
C ILE A 224 4.82 -9.96 21.41
#